data_fec2d2350e0b7ff220b994ae0641bcf6
#
_entry.id   fec2d2350e0b7ff220b994ae0641bcf6
#
_cell.length_a   1.000
_cell.length_b   1.000
_cell.length_c   1.000
_cell.angle_alpha   90.00
_cell.angle_beta   90.00
_cell.angle_gamma   90.00
#
_symmetry.space_group_name_H-M   'P 1'
#
loop_
_entity.id
_entity.type
_entity.pdbx_description
1 polymer ?
#
loop_
_entity_poly.entity_id
_entity_poly.type
_entity_poly.pdbx_seq_one_letter_code
_entity_poly.pdbx_strand_id
1 'polypeptide(L)'
;MMSHKSSRRRSGALVAALVLFAGLLALSGCGGSSDSGGEELSFTGSGYPGVDTANTRFVSGPINRSTAPKLEVAWKLPLTAESTFGAYSSTPIVSKGVIYSQDLVSNVQAISLESGEVQWTKRYDEIDQGPNGLVVQEGKVFGATASKAFALDQKTGEEIWSTKLTRGSNEGIDMAPGYHEGLVYVSTVPTNASAEYPAGGVGILWALDAKTGKKVWHFNTVPNDLWGHPEVNGGGGLWYAPSFDDKGFMYFGTGNPSPFPGTEKFPWGSSRPGPNLYTDSLVKLNAKTGKLEWFYQQTPHDIFDWDFQDPPILINAGGKELAIGAGKSGVVVALDAQTGKPVWKRPVGQHNGHDNDGLYAMRGEGSKLEAKMEVAPGTLGGVIAPMAANKTTIFVPVVNHPVVFSENGQTEENSPLTGEMVAIDAKTGKIEWSQEFEGAAFGPPTAVNDMVFFTTFDGLVHGLDASTGGEVWQGALPASSNTGVMVSGDTLLVPAGLPTVEGQKAQMVAYRLGGGGE
;
A
#
# COMPACT_ATOMS: atom_id res chain seq x y z
N MET A 1 8.07 21.64 -50.77
CA MET A 1 8.14 22.76 -49.84
C MET A 1 6.75 23.01 -49.32
N MET A 2 6.45 22.55 -48.16
CA MET A 2 5.48 23.10 -47.19
C MET A 2 5.50 22.15 -45.98
N SER A 3 5.99 22.67 -44.87
CA SER A 3 6.19 21.98 -43.62
C SER A 3 4.85 21.92 -42.89
N HIS A 4 4.35 20.73 -42.58
CA HIS A 4 3.28 20.55 -41.61
C HIS A 4 3.91 20.14 -40.26
N LYS A 5 3.97 21.10 -39.33
CA LYS A 5 4.19 20.84 -37.92
C LYS A 5 2.92 20.23 -37.35
N SER A 6 2.92 18.96 -37.06
CA SER A 6 1.90 18.34 -36.23
C SER A 6 2.17 18.72 -34.77
N SER A 7 1.27 19.49 -34.19
CA SER A 7 1.25 19.72 -32.74
C SER A 7 0.81 18.43 -32.04
N ARG A 8 1.72 17.72 -31.42
CA ARG A 8 1.38 16.63 -30.51
C ARG A 8 0.79 17.25 -29.25
N ARG A 9 -0.50 17.04 -29.04
CA ARG A 9 -1.15 17.29 -27.77
C ARG A 9 -0.58 16.29 -26.75
N ARG A 10 0.07 16.81 -25.73
CA ARG A 10 0.41 16.08 -24.51
C ARG A 10 -0.86 16.02 -23.66
N SER A 11 -1.60 14.97 -23.77
CA SER A 11 -2.69 14.65 -22.84
C SER A 11 -2.84 13.12 -22.85
N GLY A 12 -2.66 12.48 -21.74
CA GLY A 12 -2.89 11.05 -21.58
C GLY A 12 -1.90 10.27 -20.73
N ALA A 13 -0.74 10.82 -20.39
CA ALA A 13 0.29 10.05 -19.69
C ALA A 13 0.20 10.06 -18.16
N LEU A 14 -0.78 10.75 -17.57
CA LEU A 14 -0.77 11.02 -16.12
C LEU A 14 -1.49 9.95 -15.27
N VAL A 15 -2.34 9.12 -15.85
CA VAL A 15 -3.20 8.21 -15.07
C VAL A 15 -2.55 6.84 -14.82
N ALA A 16 -1.74 6.35 -15.75
CA ALA A 16 -1.18 5.00 -15.66
C ALA A 16 -0.15 4.75 -14.54
N ALA A 17 0.26 5.79 -13.84
CA ALA A 17 1.42 5.70 -12.97
C ALA A 17 1.11 5.83 -11.46
N LEU A 18 -0.15 5.86 -11.06
CA LEU A 18 -0.58 6.26 -9.73
C LEU A 18 -0.86 5.15 -8.75
N VAL A 19 -0.43 3.97 -9.02
CA VAL A 19 -0.86 2.77 -8.31
C VAL A 19 0.11 2.33 -7.28
N LEU A 20 0.17 2.93 -6.11
CA LEU A 20 0.91 2.25 -5.04
C LEU A 20 0.84 2.95 -3.69
N PHE A 21 0.22 2.31 -2.74
CA PHE A 21 0.03 2.79 -1.39
C PHE A 21 0.22 1.81 -0.31
N ALA A 22 0.45 2.36 0.67
CA ALA A 22 1.02 1.99 1.79
C ALA A 22 0.63 2.09 3.11
N GLY A 23 0.57 1.71 4.05
CA GLY A 23 0.44 1.81 5.31
C GLY A 23 0.72 1.09 6.44
N LEU A 24 0.32 1.01 7.53
CA LEU A 24 0.79 1.12 8.76
C LEU A 24 0.20 0.55 9.96
N LEU A 25 0.61 0.19 11.02
CA LEU A 25 0.86 0.33 12.35
C LEU A 25 0.63 -0.78 13.35
N ALA A 26 0.66 -0.85 14.44
CA ALA A 26 1.07 -1.03 15.78
C ALA A 26 0.59 -2.18 16.61
N LEU A 27 0.88 -2.53 17.71
CA LEU A 27 0.73 -2.44 19.13
C LEU A 27 1.44 -3.55 19.90
N SER A 28 1.73 -3.40 21.02
CA SER A 28 1.84 -3.25 22.41
C SER A 28 1.50 -4.46 23.30
N GLY A 29 2.10 -4.55 24.39
CA GLY A 29 2.20 -5.55 25.36
C GLY A 29 1.40 -5.31 26.66
N CYS A 30 1.37 -6.26 27.57
CA CYS A 30 0.72 -6.25 28.85
C CYS A 30 1.69 -6.36 30.03
N GLY A 31 1.44 -5.60 31.06
CA GLY A 31 1.99 -5.81 32.39
C GLY A 31 1.20 -4.94 33.37
N GLY A 32 0.40 -5.56 34.24
CA GLY A 32 -0.42 -4.84 35.19
C GLY A 32 0.30 -4.50 36.51
N SER A 33 0.02 -3.32 37.04
CA SER A 33 -0.06 -3.03 38.46
C SER A 33 -0.90 -1.78 38.64
N SER A 34 -1.85 -1.85 39.60
CA SER A 34 -2.74 -0.77 39.99
C SER A 34 -1.98 0.33 40.72
N ASP A 35 -2.10 1.57 40.21
CA ASP A 35 -2.05 2.74 41.08
C ASP A 35 -2.90 3.87 40.49
N SER A 36 -3.56 4.64 41.37
CA SER A 36 -4.53 5.66 41.06
C SER A 36 -3.86 7.00 40.81
N GLY A 37 -4.10 7.62 39.65
CA GLY A 37 -3.72 9.01 39.44
C GLY A 37 -3.62 9.43 37.99
N GLY A 38 -4.58 10.23 37.49
CA GLY A 38 -4.47 11.01 36.25
C GLY A 38 -4.58 10.18 34.99
N GLU A 39 -5.60 10.37 34.19
CA GLU A 39 -5.62 9.86 32.80
C GLU A 39 -4.53 10.56 31.98
N GLU A 40 -3.34 9.98 31.93
CA GLU A 40 -2.39 10.23 30.87
C GLU A 40 -3.03 9.71 29.57
N LEU A 41 -3.34 10.62 28.65
CA LEU A 41 -3.75 10.27 27.29
C LEU A 41 -2.67 9.37 26.70
N SER A 42 -2.92 8.06 26.65
CA SER A 42 -2.00 7.10 26.07
C SER A 42 -1.95 7.34 24.56
N PHE A 43 -0.95 8.11 24.10
CA PHE A 43 -0.64 8.28 22.69
C PHE A 43 -0.15 6.93 22.15
N THR A 44 -1.06 6.12 21.67
CA THR A 44 -0.79 4.82 21.06
C THR A 44 -0.38 4.98 19.60
N GLY A 45 0.76 5.60 19.36
CA GLY A 45 1.46 5.49 18.11
C GLY A 45 2.62 4.52 18.29
N SER A 46 2.59 3.35 17.67
CA SER A 46 3.56 2.29 17.94
C SER A 46 4.76 2.26 16.99
N GLY A 47 4.83 3.23 16.08
CA GLY A 47 5.96 3.38 15.18
C GLY A 47 6.02 2.37 14.03
N TYR A 48 4.98 1.60 13.81
CA TYR A 48 4.90 0.72 12.64
C TYR A 48 4.07 1.37 11.53
N PRO A 49 4.38 0.99 10.28
CA PRO A 49 3.54 1.36 9.16
C PRO A 49 2.09 0.82 9.18
N GLY A 50 1.49 -0.02 9.95
CA GLY A 50 0.10 -0.59 9.95
C GLY A 50 -0.66 -0.58 11.24
N VAL A 51 -0.37 0.19 12.28
CA VAL A 51 -0.87 0.15 13.66
C VAL A 51 -0.33 -1.04 14.46
N ASP A 52 -0.34 -2.28 13.98
CA ASP A 52 0.24 -3.44 14.65
C ASP A 52 1.04 -4.31 13.69
N THR A 53 1.86 -5.15 14.22
CA THR A 53 2.56 -6.12 13.39
C THR A 53 1.60 -7.01 12.59
N ALA A 54 0.33 -7.10 13.00
CA ALA A 54 -0.74 -7.80 12.31
C ALA A 54 -1.41 -6.98 11.20
N ASN A 55 -1.03 -5.69 11.05
CA ASN A 55 -1.52 -4.78 10.03
C ASN A 55 -3.05 -4.56 10.07
N THR A 56 -3.62 -4.47 11.27
CA THR A 56 -5.07 -4.30 11.42
C THR A 56 -5.55 -2.88 11.07
N ARG A 57 -4.67 -1.89 11.12
CA ARG A 57 -5.02 -0.47 10.95
C ARG A 57 -6.17 -0.03 11.88
N PHE A 58 -6.19 -0.59 13.07
CA PHE A 58 -7.18 -0.29 14.11
C PHE A 58 -6.57 0.55 15.23
N VAL A 59 -7.20 1.67 15.55
CA VAL A 59 -6.83 2.56 16.65
C VAL A 59 -7.99 2.69 17.62
N SER A 60 -7.70 2.76 18.90
CA SER A 60 -8.67 3.19 19.92
C SER A 60 -8.30 4.58 20.43
N GLY A 61 -9.28 5.40 20.74
CA GLY A 61 -9.05 6.76 21.21
C GLY A 61 -10.34 7.56 21.39
N PRO A 62 -10.25 8.87 21.59
CA PRO A 62 -11.42 9.72 21.81
C PRO A 62 -12.28 9.97 20.56
N ILE A 63 -11.74 9.70 19.35
CA ILE A 63 -12.50 9.85 18.10
C ILE A 63 -13.44 8.65 17.95
N ASN A 64 -14.72 8.93 17.82
CA ASN A 64 -15.79 7.95 17.64
C ASN A 64 -16.99 8.62 16.94
N ARG A 65 -18.05 7.87 16.65
CA ARG A 65 -19.23 8.37 15.96
C ARG A 65 -19.88 9.62 16.61
N SER A 66 -19.79 9.75 17.92
CA SER A 66 -20.36 10.90 18.63
C SER A 66 -19.44 12.13 18.67
N THR A 67 -18.15 11.93 18.51
CA THR A 67 -17.14 13.00 18.59
C THR A 67 -16.59 13.40 17.21
N ALA A 68 -16.57 12.53 16.23
CA ALA A 68 -16.07 12.82 14.87
C ALA A 68 -16.69 14.07 14.23
N PRO A 69 -17.99 14.40 14.42
CA PRO A 69 -18.56 15.67 13.92
C PRO A 69 -17.92 16.94 14.50
N LYS A 70 -17.06 16.84 15.51
CA LYS A 70 -16.32 17.95 16.13
C LYS A 70 -14.88 18.06 15.64
N LEU A 71 -14.49 17.26 14.65
CA LEU A 71 -13.18 17.36 14.02
C LEU A 71 -13.10 18.63 13.19
N GLU A 72 -12.15 19.49 13.53
CA GLU A 72 -11.86 20.75 12.84
C GLU A 72 -10.38 20.81 12.49
N VAL A 73 -10.04 21.61 11.47
CA VAL A 73 -8.63 21.80 11.06
C VAL A 73 -7.85 22.46 12.19
N ALA A 74 -6.85 21.78 12.72
CA ALA A 74 -5.94 22.31 13.72
C ALA A 74 -4.74 23.02 13.08
N TRP A 75 -4.13 22.41 12.08
CA TRP A 75 -3.02 22.99 11.32
C TRP A 75 -2.88 22.36 9.93
N LYS A 76 -2.12 23.02 9.05
CA LYS A 76 -1.74 22.55 7.72
C LYS A 76 -0.24 22.77 7.51
N LEU A 77 0.44 21.77 6.94
CA LEU A 77 1.86 21.84 6.60
C LEU A 77 2.01 21.66 5.09
N PRO A 78 2.63 22.61 4.36
CA PRO A 78 2.95 22.46 2.93
C PRO A 78 3.86 21.25 2.66
N LEU A 79 3.54 20.49 1.62
CA LEU A 79 4.36 19.40 1.09
C LEU A 79 4.99 19.91 -0.21
N THR A 80 6.33 20.01 -0.26
CA THR A 80 7.06 20.73 -1.32
C THR A 80 7.85 19.82 -2.27
N ALA A 81 7.80 18.51 -2.07
CA ALA A 81 8.43 17.57 -2.99
C ALA A 81 7.74 17.59 -4.36
N GLU A 82 8.51 17.33 -5.40
CA GLU A 82 8.01 17.24 -6.78
C GLU A 82 8.44 15.91 -7.39
N SER A 83 7.49 15.07 -7.71
CA SER A 83 7.69 13.82 -8.45
C SER A 83 6.56 13.62 -9.47
N THR A 84 6.69 12.58 -10.29
CA THR A 84 5.63 12.18 -11.25
C THR A 84 4.32 11.82 -10.54
N PHE A 85 4.39 11.39 -9.28
CA PHE A 85 3.25 10.92 -8.49
C PHE A 85 2.85 11.88 -7.37
N GLY A 86 3.23 13.15 -7.48
CA GLY A 86 2.94 14.19 -6.50
C GLY A 86 4.05 14.39 -5.48
N ALA A 87 3.70 14.98 -4.35
CA ALA A 87 4.63 15.32 -3.28
C ALA A 87 4.75 14.21 -2.21
N TYR A 88 3.70 13.40 -2.06
CA TYR A 88 3.58 12.50 -0.92
C TYR A 88 2.64 11.34 -1.23
N SER A 89 3.01 10.13 -0.82
CA SER A 89 2.21 8.92 -1.03
C SER A 89 2.22 7.94 0.15
N SER A 90 3.02 8.18 1.18
CA SER A 90 3.08 7.33 2.36
C SER A 90 2.05 7.73 3.42
N THR A 91 1.80 6.85 4.39
CA THR A 91 1.09 7.24 5.61
C THR A 91 2.10 7.71 6.65
N PRO A 92 1.91 8.89 7.28
CA PRO A 92 2.82 9.35 8.32
C PRO A 92 2.78 8.46 9.55
N ILE A 93 3.90 8.35 10.28
CA ILE A 93 3.98 7.61 11.53
C ILE A 93 3.94 8.57 12.69
N VAL A 94 3.15 8.29 13.71
CA VAL A 94 3.20 9.03 14.96
C VAL A 94 3.83 8.18 16.05
N SER A 95 4.82 8.72 16.73
CA SER A 95 5.44 8.11 17.89
C SER A 95 5.73 9.18 18.96
N LYS A 96 5.13 9.03 20.13
CA LYS A 96 5.33 9.94 21.30
C LYS A 96 5.12 11.43 20.96
N GLY A 97 4.06 11.75 20.22
CA GLY A 97 3.71 13.12 19.85
C GLY A 97 4.56 13.73 18.72
N VAL A 98 5.38 12.92 18.06
CA VAL A 98 6.16 13.32 16.88
C VAL A 98 5.68 12.54 15.67
N ILE A 99 5.42 13.24 14.57
CA ILE A 99 5.11 12.67 13.26
C ILE A 99 6.42 12.46 12.52
N TYR A 100 6.65 11.26 12.01
CA TYR A 100 7.71 10.93 11.08
C TYR A 100 7.12 10.74 9.69
N SER A 101 7.62 11.49 8.74
CA SER A 101 7.06 11.66 7.41
C SER A 101 8.14 11.49 6.35
N GLN A 102 7.87 10.79 5.26
CA GLN A 102 8.77 10.68 4.12
C GLN A 102 8.03 11.13 2.84
N ASP A 103 8.63 12.06 2.10
CA ASP A 103 8.09 12.56 0.84
C ASP A 103 8.55 11.72 -0.38
N LEU A 104 8.03 12.03 -1.57
CA LEU A 104 8.37 11.31 -2.81
C LEU A 104 9.69 11.74 -3.48
N VAL A 105 10.51 12.53 -2.79
CA VAL A 105 11.94 12.66 -3.09
C VAL A 105 12.79 12.10 -1.94
N SER A 106 12.21 11.14 -1.21
CA SER A 106 12.84 10.37 -0.12
C SER A 106 13.29 11.19 1.09
N ASN A 107 12.92 12.47 1.20
CA ASN A 107 13.29 13.29 2.36
C ASN A 107 12.45 12.89 3.56
N VAL A 108 13.07 12.87 4.74
CA VAL A 108 12.43 12.49 5.99
C VAL A 108 12.33 13.69 6.91
N GLN A 109 11.17 13.88 7.53
CA GLN A 109 10.92 14.93 8.50
C GLN A 109 10.39 14.38 9.82
N ALA A 110 10.81 14.96 10.93
CA ALA A 110 10.12 14.86 12.20
C ALA A 110 9.34 16.15 12.44
N ILE A 111 8.05 16.02 12.76
CA ILE A 111 7.11 17.12 12.86
C ILE A 111 6.36 17.00 14.19
N SER A 112 6.14 18.11 14.89
CA SER A 112 5.32 18.15 16.08
C SER A 112 3.86 17.79 15.73
N LEU A 113 3.29 16.79 16.38
CA LEU A 113 1.86 16.46 16.23
C LEU A 113 0.96 17.60 16.73
N GLU A 114 1.44 18.32 17.74
CA GLU A 114 0.68 19.41 18.38
C GLU A 114 0.58 20.64 17.47
N SER A 115 1.72 21.08 16.90
CA SER A 115 1.80 22.37 16.19
C SER A 115 1.99 22.27 14.68
N GLY A 116 2.35 21.10 14.14
CA GLY A 116 2.76 20.97 12.73
C GLY A 116 4.17 21.53 12.45
N GLU A 117 4.94 21.95 13.46
CA GLU A 117 6.29 22.47 13.29
C GLU A 117 7.29 21.37 12.97
N VAL A 118 8.13 21.60 11.95
CA VAL A 118 9.22 20.68 11.57
C VAL A 118 10.35 20.80 12.57
N GLN A 119 10.68 19.70 13.26
CA GLN A 119 11.74 19.62 14.25
C GLN A 119 13.10 19.35 13.62
N TRP A 120 13.15 18.45 12.64
CA TRP A 120 14.34 18.16 11.84
C TRP A 120 13.96 17.62 10.46
N THR A 121 14.86 17.75 9.49
CA THR A 121 14.74 17.22 8.14
C THR A 121 16.02 16.52 7.73
N LYS A 122 15.95 15.28 7.28
CA LYS A 122 17.00 14.55 6.57
C LYS A 122 16.68 14.57 5.08
N ARG A 123 17.58 15.14 4.27
CA ARG A 123 17.42 15.19 2.82
C ARG A 123 18.18 14.06 2.14
N TYR A 124 17.53 13.46 1.17
CA TYR A 124 18.12 12.53 0.22
C TYR A 124 18.00 13.05 -1.21
N ASP A 125 16.93 13.80 -1.51
CA ASP A 125 16.61 14.38 -2.82
C ASP A 125 16.67 13.32 -3.94
N GLU A 126 16.27 12.08 -3.64
CA GLU A 126 16.21 10.91 -4.52
C GLU A 126 14.76 10.59 -4.80
N ILE A 127 14.33 10.74 -6.07
CA ILE A 127 12.93 10.53 -6.48
C ILE A 127 12.55 9.07 -6.29
N ASP A 128 11.45 8.85 -5.59
CA ASP A 128 10.77 7.58 -5.38
C ASP A 128 9.48 7.56 -6.19
N GLN A 129 9.08 6.40 -6.70
CA GLN A 129 7.91 6.26 -7.56
C GLN A 129 6.72 5.61 -6.86
N GLY A 130 6.98 4.95 -5.76
CA GLY A 130 5.98 4.11 -5.11
C GLY A 130 5.54 4.59 -3.75
N PRO A 131 4.80 3.76 -3.04
CA PRO A 131 4.46 4.00 -1.67
C PRO A 131 5.70 3.78 -0.81
N ASN A 132 6.48 4.80 -0.61
CA ASN A 132 7.56 4.76 0.36
C ASN A 132 7.02 4.88 1.81
N GLY A 133 7.85 5.15 2.77
CA GLY A 133 7.46 5.38 4.15
C GLY A 133 8.48 4.85 5.15
N LEU A 134 8.09 4.88 6.39
CA LEU A 134 8.99 4.70 7.53
C LEU A 134 8.48 3.63 8.49
N VAL A 135 9.39 3.09 9.31
CA VAL A 135 9.07 2.41 10.56
C VAL A 135 9.96 2.98 11.67
N VAL A 136 9.39 3.21 12.85
CA VAL A 136 10.08 3.85 13.98
C VAL A 136 10.16 2.88 15.15
N GLN A 137 11.33 2.30 15.36
CA GLN A 137 11.57 1.30 16.40
C GLN A 137 12.96 1.46 17.04
N GLU A 138 13.11 1.06 18.28
CA GLU A 138 14.38 1.09 19.05
C GLU A 138 15.11 2.44 19.01
N GLY A 139 14.38 3.57 19.02
CA GLY A 139 14.97 4.91 18.95
C GLY A 139 15.55 5.27 17.57
N LYS A 140 15.15 4.56 16.52
CA LYS A 140 15.56 4.78 15.14
C LYS A 140 14.36 4.96 14.22
N VAL A 141 14.58 5.68 13.12
CA VAL A 141 13.67 5.78 11.99
C VAL A 141 14.30 4.99 10.85
N PHE A 142 13.65 3.92 10.42
CA PHE A 142 14.05 3.13 9.26
C PHE A 142 13.20 3.53 8.05
N GLY A 143 13.84 3.66 6.91
CA GLY A 143 13.20 3.99 5.64
C GLY A 143 14.00 3.42 4.47
N ALA A 144 13.53 3.74 3.27
CA ALA A 144 14.27 3.47 2.05
C ALA A 144 14.19 4.68 1.11
N THR A 145 15.23 4.85 0.28
CA THR A 145 15.17 5.64 -0.94
C THR A 145 14.92 4.69 -2.12
N ALA A 146 14.78 5.18 -3.32
CA ALA A 146 14.62 4.34 -4.51
C ALA A 146 15.73 3.29 -4.71
N SER A 147 16.85 3.35 -3.97
CA SER A 147 18.00 2.46 -4.20
C SER A 147 18.58 1.79 -2.95
N LYS A 148 18.33 2.32 -1.75
CA LYS A 148 18.96 1.89 -0.50
C LYS A 148 18.01 1.96 0.69
N ALA A 149 18.17 1.05 1.64
CA ALA A 149 17.59 1.17 2.97
C ALA A 149 18.49 2.01 3.89
N PHE A 150 17.91 2.68 4.89
CA PHE A 150 18.64 3.50 5.86
C PHE A 150 18.05 3.41 7.28
N ALA A 151 18.86 3.79 8.26
CA ALA A 151 18.39 4.09 9.62
C ALA A 151 18.90 5.46 10.06
N LEU A 152 17.99 6.25 10.65
CA LEU A 152 18.29 7.54 11.25
C LEU A 152 18.12 7.45 12.78
N ASP A 153 18.86 8.27 13.51
CA ASP A 153 18.56 8.55 14.92
C ASP A 153 17.20 9.24 15.02
N GLN A 154 16.32 8.71 15.84
CA GLN A 154 14.93 9.19 15.96
C GLN A 154 14.84 10.64 16.44
N LYS A 155 15.81 11.13 17.24
CA LYS A 155 15.77 12.47 17.83
C LYS A 155 16.42 13.53 16.96
N THR A 156 17.49 13.14 16.24
CA THR A 156 18.34 14.11 15.52
C THR A 156 18.19 14.04 14.01
N GLY A 157 17.67 12.92 13.46
CA GLY A 157 17.63 12.68 12.01
C GLY A 157 18.99 12.34 11.40
N GLU A 158 20.05 12.17 12.21
CA GLU A 158 21.36 11.77 11.72
C GLU A 158 21.36 10.32 11.22
N GLU A 159 22.01 10.08 10.07
CA GLU A 159 22.10 8.76 9.47
C GLU A 159 23.05 7.86 10.28
N ILE A 160 22.51 6.74 10.77
CA ILE A 160 23.28 5.71 11.52
C ILE A 160 23.93 4.75 10.54
N TRP A 161 23.17 4.30 9.54
CA TRP A 161 23.64 3.46 8.45
C TRP A 161 22.76 3.60 7.21
N SER A 162 23.34 3.29 6.04
CA SER A 162 22.60 3.06 4.80
C SER A 162 23.19 1.89 4.02
N THR A 163 22.33 1.12 3.35
CA THR A 163 22.73 -0.10 2.63
C THR A 163 22.07 -0.14 1.26
N LYS A 164 22.88 -0.14 0.20
CA LYS A 164 22.38 -0.28 -1.17
C LYS A 164 21.81 -1.69 -1.38
N LEU A 165 20.58 -1.75 -1.93
CA LEU A 165 19.87 -3.00 -2.21
C LEU A 165 19.72 -3.28 -3.70
N THR A 166 19.49 -2.26 -4.52
CA THR A 166 19.34 -2.40 -5.98
C THR A 166 20.65 -2.84 -6.63
N ARG A 167 20.55 -3.74 -7.62
CA ARG A 167 21.69 -4.31 -8.37
C ARG A 167 21.99 -3.54 -9.65
N GLY A 168 20.96 -2.87 -10.22
CA GLY A 168 21.05 -2.11 -11.47
C GLY A 168 19.98 -1.02 -11.54
N SER A 169 19.92 -0.34 -12.68
CA SER A 169 18.93 0.72 -12.95
C SER A 169 17.53 0.19 -13.30
N ASN A 170 17.40 -1.13 -13.45
CA ASN A 170 16.12 -1.81 -13.67
C ASN A 170 15.43 -2.25 -12.36
N GLU A 171 16.01 -1.92 -11.21
CA GLU A 171 15.45 -2.17 -9.89
C GLU A 171 15.25 -0.87 -9.13
N GLY A 172 14.15 -0.76 -8.40
CA GLY A 172 13.83 0.29 -7.45
C GLY A 172 13.46 -0.27 -6.09
N ILE A 173 13.09 0.60 -5.17
CA ILE A 173 12.48 0.29 -3.87
C ILE A 173 11.32 1.26 -3.69
N ASP A 174 10.13 0.75 -3.54
CA ASP A 174 8.88 1.52 -3.47
C ASP A 174 8.02 1.04 -2.29
N MET A 175 8.60 0.91 -1.11
CA MET A 175 7.88 0.42 0.07
C MET A 175 8.39 1.00 1.38
N ALA A 176 7.50 1.14 2.35
CA ALA A 176 7.91 1.32 3.74
C ALA A 176 8.58 0.02 4.27
N PRO A 177 9.68 0.11 5.03
CA PRO A 177 10.28 -1.08 5.64
C PRO A 177 9.36 -1.77 6.64
N GLY A 178 9.44 -3.11 6.70
CA GLY A 178 8.96 -3.87 7.84
C GLY A 178 10.01 -3.90 8.96
N TYR A 179 9.58 -4.13 10.19
CA TYR A 179 10.47 -4.34 11.34
C TYR A 179 9.95 -5.47 12.23
N HIS A 180 10.83 -6.40 12.59
CA HIS A 180 10.49 -7.44 13.57
C HIS A 180 11.76 -7.97 14.25
N GLU A 181 11.79 -8.02 15.59
CA GLU A 181 12.85 -8.60 16.42
C GLU A 181 14.28 -8.22 16.00
N GLY A 182 14.54 -6.94 15.74
CA GLY A 182 15.88 -6.44 15.40
C GLY A 182 16.29 -6.65 13.94
N LEU A 183 15.37 -7.04 13.07
CA LEU A 183 15.53 -7.10 11.62
C LEU A 183 14.65 -6.08 10.92
N VAL A 184 15.18 -5.48 9.86
CA VAL A 184 14.48 -4.56 8.95
C VAL A 184 14.30 -5.27 7.61
N TYR A 185 13.10 -5.21 7.05
CA TYR A 185 12.75 -5.91 5.82
C TYR A 185 12.41 -4.91 4.72
N VAL A 186 13.11 -5.02 3.59
CA VAL A 186 12.93 -4.15 2.42
C VAL A 186 13.04 -4.99 1.15
N SER A 187 12.15 -4.79 0.20
CA SER A 187 12.18 -5.45 -1.10
C SER A 187 12.54 -4.49 -2.22
N THR A 188 13.24 -5.01 -3.21
CA THR A 188 13.31 -4.38 -4.53
C THR A 188 12.05 -4.69 -5.33
N VAL A 189 11.83 -3.86 -6.35
CA VAL A 189 10.78 -4.00 -7.38
C VAL A 189 11.41 -3.73 -8.74
N PRO A 190 10.79 -4.10 -9.88
CA PRO A 190 11.17 -3.56 -11.17
C PRO A 190 11.00 -2.05 -11.18
N THR A 191 11.97 -1.31 -11.70
CA THR A 191 11.83 0.14 -11.85
C THR A 191 10.70 0.45 -12.81
N ASN A 192 9.70 1.19 -12.37
CA ASN A 192 8.58 1.60 -13.20
C ASN A 192 8.76 3.05 -13.66
N ALA A 193 9.57 3.27 -14.67
CA ALA A 193 9.74 4.60 -15.27
C ALA A 193 8.71 4.91 -16.37
N SER A 194 7.97 3.90 -16.83
CA SER A 194 6.94 3.98 -17.87
C SER A 194 6.13 2.68 -17.86
N ALA A 195 5.07 2.57 -18.66
CA ALA A 195 4.32 1.31 -18.84
C ALA A 195 5.18 0.15 -19.41
N GLU A 196 6.41 0.41 -19.78
CA GLU A 196 7.39 -0.58 -20.21
C GLU A 196 8.35 -0.88 -19.06
N TYR A 197 8.08 -1.94 -18.31
CA TYR A 197 9.00 -2.42 -17.28
C TYR A 197 10.31 -2.90 -17.91
N PRO A 198 11.47 -2.42 -17.45
CA PRO A 198 12.75 -2.89 -17.97
C PRO A 198 12.95 -4.36 -17.61
N ALA A 199 13.35 -5.17 -18.58
CA ALA A 199 13.65 -6.58 -18.38
C ALA A 199 14.68 -6.81 -17.26
N GLY A 200 14.53 -7.91 -16.51
CA GLY A 200 15.43 -8.31 -15.45
C GLY A 200 15.29 -7.54 -14.14
N GLY A 201 14.36 -6.58 -14.03
CA GLY A 201 13.98 -5.98 -12.75
C GLY A 201 13.14 -6.96 -11.93
N VAL A 202 13.51 -7.22 -10.68
CA VAL A 202 12.90 -8.27 -9.87
C VAL A 202 12.72 -7.88 -8.41
N GLY A 203 11.74 -8.52 -7.78
CA GLY A 203 11.55 -8.49 -6.33
C GLY A 203 12.56 -9.36 -5.60
N ILE A 204 13.30 -8.75 -4.68
CA ILE A 204 14.16 -9.44 -3.71
C ILE A 204 13.87 -8.87 -2.34
N LEU A 205 13.26 -9.66 -1.48
CA LEU A 205 13.05 -9.28 -0.09
C LEU A 205 14.33 -9.52 0.72
N TRP A 206 14.91 -8.45 1.24
CA TRP A 206 16.10 -8.45 2.10
C TRP A 206 15.71 -8.32 3.56
N ALA A 207 16.34 -9.08 4.43
CA ALA A 207 16.39 -8.83 5.86
C ALA A 207 17.74 -8.21 6.23
N LEU A 208 17.71 -7.09 6.93
CA LEU A 208 18.87 -6.33 7.38
C LEU A 208 18.92 -6.32 8.91
N ASP A 209 20.11 -6.42 9.49
CA ASP A 209 20.31 -6.19 10.92
C ASP A 209 19.99 -4.72 11.26
N ALA A 210 19.05 -4.48 12.14
CA ALA A 210 18.53 -3.15 12.47
C ALA A 210 19.58 -2.22 13.12
N LYS A 211 20.66 -2.75 13.68
CA LYS A 211 21.72 -1.96 14.32
C LYS A 211 22.79 -1.54 13.34
N THR A 212 23.08 -2.37 12.33
CA THR A 212 24.24 -2.21 11.46
C THR A 212 23.93 -2.05 9.98
N GLY A 213 22.69 -2.32 9.56
CA GLY A 213 22.28 -2.35 8.15
C GLY A 213 22.84 -3.53 7.35
N LYS A 214 23.55 -4.49 7.98
CA LYS A 214 24.12 -5.64 7.28
C LYS A 214 23.03 -6.58 6.78
N LYS A 215 23.18 -7.05 5.53
CA LYS A 215 22.31 -8.07 4.93
C LYS A 215 22.46 -9.39 5.71
N VAL A 216 21.34 -9.93 6.20
CA VAL A 216 21.28 -11.19 6.97
C VAL A 216 20.85 -12.34 6.07
N TRP A 217 19.76 -12.18 5.36
CA TRP A 217 19.25 -13.13 4.37
C TRP A 217 18.43 -12.39 3.29
N HIS A 218 18.09 -13.11 2.22
CA HIS A 218 17.15 -12.62 1.21
C HIS A 218 16.25 -13.75 0.70
N PHE A 219 15.11 -13.35 0.15
CA PHE A 219 14.18 -14.24 -0.55
C PHE A 219 13.88 -13.65 -1.93
N ASN A 220 14.11 -14.42 -2.98
CA ASN A 220 13.75 -14.05 -4.34
C ASN A 220 12.27 -14.37 -4.57
N THR A 221 11.48 -13.37 -4.94
CA THR A 221 10.05 -13.55 -5.21
C THR A 221 9.78 -14.14 -6.59
N VAL A 222 10.79 -14.20 -7.44
CA VAL A 222 10.76 -14.79 -8.78
C VAL A 222 11.97 -15.68 -9.01
N PRO A 223 11.91 -16.68 -9.91
CA PRO A 223 13.05 -17.55 -10.19
C PRO A 223 14.20 -16.77 -10.89
N ASN A 224 15.43 -17.21 -10.68
CA ASN A 224 16.62 -16.55 -11.23
C ASN A 224 16.68 -16.52 -12.75
N ASP A 225 16.05 -17.48 -13.42
CA ASP A 225 15.98 -17.58 -14.88
C ASP A 225 14.77 -16.82 -15.47
N LEU A 226 13.96 -16.18 -14.61
CA LEU A 226 12.79 -15.41 -15.00
C LEU A 226 11.90 -16.18 -16.00
N TRP A 227 11.59 -17.42 -15.69
CA TRP A 227 10.76 -18.34 -16.49
C TRP A 227 11.31 -18.58 -17.91
N GLY A 228 12.63 -18.47 -18.09
CA GLY A 228 13.35 -18.81 -19.33
C GLY A 228 13.64 -17.63 -20.26
N HIS A 229 13.16 -16.42 -19.97
CA HIS A 229 13.39 -15.21 -20.77
C HIS A 229 13.82 -14.00 -19.94
N PRO A 230 15.01 -14.04 -19.29
CA PRO A 230 15.50 -12.94 -18.46
C PRO A 230 15.75 -11.63 -19.23
N GLU A 231 15.88 -11.71 -20.55
CA GLU A 231 16.01 -10.55 -21.43
C GLU A 231 14.68 -9.84 -21.73
N VAL A 232 13.56 -10.40 -21.27
CA VAL A 232 12.19 -9.86 -21.48
C VAL A 232 11.45 -9.73 -20.17
N ASN A 233 11.55 -10.75 -19.29
CA ASN A 233 10.73 -10.88 -18.09
C ASN A 233 11.30 -10.15 -16.88
N GLY A 234 10.42 -9.83 -15.94
CA GLY A 234 10.68 -9.25 -14.63
C GLY A 234 9.48 -9.42 -13.71
N GLY A 235 9.42 -8.70 -12.60
CA GLY A 235 8.26 -8.64 -11.71
C GLY A 235 8.50 -9.10 -10.28
N GLY A 236 7.42 -9.29 -9.55
CA GLY A 236 7.38 -9.91 -8.23
C GLY A 236 7.83 -9.03 -7.06
N GLY A 237 7.84 -7.72 -7.19
CA GLY A 237 8.20 -6.80 -6.10
C GLY A 237 7.24 -6.85 -4.91
N LEU A 238 7.64 -6.27 -3.79
CA LEU A 238 6.76 -5.95 -2.69
C LEU A 238 6.52 -4.44 -2.68
N TRP A 239 5.26 -4.06 -2.52
CA TRP A 239 4.84 -2.67 -2.46
C TRP A 239 4.58 -2.19 -1.03
N TYR A 240 4.46 -3.12 -0.06
CA TYR A 240 4.09 -2.82 1.32
C TYR A 240 4.90 -3.62 2.33
N ALA A 241 4.99 -3.07 3.56
CA ALA A 241 5.63 -3.74 4.67
C ALA A 241 4.95 -5.07 5.01
N PRO A 242 5.70 -6.15 5.28
CA PRO A 242 5.15 -7.41 5.75
C PRO A 242 4.39 -7.29 7.07
N SER A 243 3.40 -8.16 7.28
CA SER A 243 2.79 -8.42 8.58
C SER A 243 3.54 -9.51 9.34
N PHE A 244 3.46 -9.50 10.67
CA PHE A 244 4.16 -10.47 11.53
C PHE A 244 3.23 -11.01 12.60
N ASP A 245 3.28 -12.33 12.83
CA ASP A 245 2.59 -12.96 13.95
C ASP A 245 3.49 -13.06 15.19
N ASP A 246 2.89 -13.45 16.32
CA ASP A 246 3.56 -13.66 17.61
C ASP A 246 4.45 -14.93 17.67
N LYS A 247 4.46 -15.72 16.59
CA LYS A 247 5.22 -16.97 16.46
C LYS A 247 6.51 -16.80 15.65
N GLY A 248 6.79 -15.56 15.18
CA GLY A 248 7.98 -15.22 14.41
C GLY A 248 7.88 -15.51 12.91
N PHE A 249 6.68 -15.57 12.37
CA PHE A 249 6.45 -15.66 10.94
C PHE A 249 6.06 -14.31 10.36
N MET A 250 6.47 -14.07 9.12
CA MET A 250 6.10 -12.92 8.33
C MET A 250 5.20 -13.32 7.17
N TYR A 251 4.31 -12.40 6.78
CA TYR A 251 3.35 -12.59 5.71
C TYR A 251 3.38 -11.35 4.82
N PHE A 252 3.38 -11.54 3.50
CA PHE A 252 3.41 -10.44 2.54
C PHE A 252 2.74 -10.81 1.23
N GLY A 253 2.23 -9.79 0.54
CA GLY A 253 1.77 -9.91 -0.82
C GLY A 253 2.90 -9.63 -1.81
N THR A 254 2.81 -10.16 -3.03
CA THR A 254 3.76 -9.94 -4.12
C THR A 254 3.08 -9.30 -5.33
N GLY A 255 3.85 -8.48 -6.03
CA GLY A 255 3.43 -7.85 -7.26
C GLY A 255 3.37 -8.82 -8.45
N ASN A 256 2.86 -8.31 -9.54
CA ASN A 256 2.66 -9.00 -10.81
C ASN A 256 3.97 -9.40 -11.51
N PRO A 257 3.91 -10.33 -12.48
CA PRO A 257 5.00 -10.56 -13.42
C PRO A 257 4.96 -9.55 -14.56
N SER A 258 6.10 -9.21 -15.15
CA SER A 258 6.19 -8.36 -16.34
C SER A 258 6.88 -9.06 -17.51
N PRO A 259 6.64 -8.63 -18.77
CA PRO A 259 5.69 -7.61 -19.22
C PRO A 259 4.24 -8.07 -19.15
N PHE A 260 3.32 -7.11 -19.01
CA PHE A 260 1.88 -7.33 -19.08
C PHE A 260 1.23 -6.28 -20.03
N PRO A 261 0.19 -6.64 -20.76
CA PRO A 261 -0.31 -8.00 -21.00
C PRO A 261 0.68 -8.88 -21.76
N GLY A 262 1.70 -8.32 -22.38
CA GLY A 262 2.75 -8.99 -23.14
C GLY A 262 3.56 -8.00 -23.97
N THR A 263 4.27 -8.53 -24.97
CA THR A 263 4.97 -7.75 -26.00
C THR A 263 4.53 -8.20 -27.40
N GLU A 264 4.86 -7.43 -28.44
CA GLU A 264 4.58 -7.81 -29.82
C GLU A 264 5.14 -9.21 -30.18
N LYS A 265 6.32 -9.55 -29.66
CA LYS A 265 6.94 -10.87 -29.83
C LYS A 265 6.32 -11.95 -28.95
N PHE A 266 5.86 -11.58 -27.79
CA PHE A 266 5.33 -12.48 -26.76
C PHE A 266 3.97 -11.96 -26.25
N PRO A 267 2.90 -12.07 -27.06
CA PRO A 267 1.58 -11.60 -26.67
C PRO A 267 1.05 -12.39 -25.46
N TRP A 268 0.20 -11.74 -24.66
CA TRP A 268 -0.48 -12.33 -23.50
C TRP A 268 0.48 -13.07 -22.55
N GLY A 269 1.64 -12.49 -22.26
CA GLY A 269 2.62 -13.05 -21.32
C GLY A 269 3.28 -14.35 -21.77
N SER A 270 3.24 -14.70 -23.06
CA SER A 270 3.79 -15.96 -23.58
C SER A 270 5.30 -16.13 -23.44
N SER A 271 6.04 -15.09 -23.03
CA SER A 271 7.45 -15.18 -22.62
C SER A 271 7.69 -15.95 -21.31
N ARG A 272 6.65 -16.18 -20.51
CA ARG A 272 6.74 -16.78 -19.16
C ARG A 272 5.69 -17.89 -18.99
N PRO A 273 5.83 -19.01 -19.73
CA PRO A 273 4.82 -20.07 -19.77
C PRO A 273 4.62 -20.73 -18.40
N GLY A 274 3.39 -21.19 -18.14
CA GLY A 274 3.01 -21.83 -16.88
C GLY A 274 2.74 -20.82 -15.75
N PRO A 275 2.67 -21.29 -14.48
CA PRO A 275 2.46 -20.42 -13.33
C PRO A 275 3.72 -19.59 -13.04
N ASN A 276 3.54 -18.30 -12.83
CA ASN A 276 4.65 -17.37 -12.59
C ASN A 276 4.93 -17.22 -11.09
N LEU A 277 5.49 -18.26 -10.45
CA LEU A 277 5.80 -18.24 -9.01
C LEU A 277 6.96 -17.28 -8.70
N TYR A 278 6.86 -16.49 -7.61
CA TYR A 278 5.76 -16.31 -6.64
C TYR A 278 5.05 -14.96 -6.84
N THR A 279 4.81 -14.52 -8.07
CA THR A 279 4.02 -13.30 -8.31
C THR A 279 2.57 -13.48 -7.89
N ASP A 280 1.85 -12.39 -7.64
CA ASP A 280 0.41 -12.35 -7.31
C ASP A 280 0.02 -13.30 -6.17
N SER A 281 0.87 -13.36 -5.16
CA SER A 281 0.81 -14.38 -4.10
C SER A 281 0.82 -13.76 -2.71
N LEU A 282 0.14 -14.42 -1.78
CA LEU A 282 0.40 -14.28 -0.36
C LEU A 282 1.44 -15.31 0.06
N VAL A 283 2.55 -14.86 0.63
CA VAL A 283 3.69 -15.68 1.01
C VAL A 283 3.91 -15.61 2.51
N LYS A 284 4.16 -16.77 3.15
CA LYS A 284 4.59 -16.86 4.55
C LYS A 284 6.02 -17.36 4.63
N LEU A 285 6.87 -16.61 5.34
CA LEU A 285 8.24 -17.02 5.67
C LEU A 285 8.45 -17.04 7.18
N ASN A 286 9.45 -17.80 7.62
CA ASN A 286 10.04 -17.57 8.93
C ASN A 286 10.82 -16.25 8.90
N ALA A 287 10.43 -15.27 9.71
CA ALA A 287 10.98 -13.92 9.67
C ALA A 287 12.48 -13.88 9.95
N LYS A 288 12.98 -14.73 10.86
CA LYS A 288 14.39 -14.77 11.24
C LYS A 288 15.32 -15.41 10.20
N THR A 289 14.80 -16.34 9.40
CA THR A 289 15.64 -17.17 8.51
C THR A 289 15.34 -16.99 7.02
N GLY A 290 14.23 -16.38 6.66
CA GLY A 290 13.75 -16.26 5.27
C GLY A 290 13.24 -17.57 4.68
N LYS A 291 13.09 -18.64 5.50
CA LYS A 291 12.62 -19.94 5.02
C LYS A 291 11.13 -19.88 4.67
N LEU A 292 10.81 -20.32 3.45
CA LEU A 292 9.42 -20.45 2.97
C LEU A 292 8.66 -21.52 3.78
N GLU A 293 7.51 -21.15 4.32
CA GLU A 293 6.60 -22.07 5.01
C GLU A 293 5.45 -22.49 4.08
N TRP A 294 4.77 -21.51 3.47
CA TRP A 294 3.77 -21.74 2.45
C TRP A 294 3.55 -20.49 1.58
N PHE A 295 2.91 -20.67 0.45
CA PHE A 295 2.38 -19.59 -0.38
C PHE A 295 0.99 -19.94 -0.91
N TYR A 296 0.25 -18.91 -1.27
CA TYR A 296 -1.02 -18.99 -1.98
C TYR A 296 -0.95 -18.03 -3.17
N GLN A 297 -1.09 -18.52 -4.38
CA GLN A 297 -1.08 -17.70 -5.59
C GLN A 297 -2.52 -17.44 -6.05
N GLN A 298 -2.93 -16.16 -6.06
CA GLN A 298 -4.27 -15.76 -6.48
C GLN A 298 -4.42 -15.81 -8.00
N THR A 299 -3.45 -15.27 -8.73
CA THR A 299 -3.43 -15.22 -10.19
C THR A 299 -2.17 -15.95 -10.69
N PRO A 300 -2.28 -17.26 -11.08
CA PRO A 300 -1.10 -18.04 -11.45
C PRO A 300 -0.34 -17.55 -12.67
N HIS A 301 -1.00 -16.81 -13.56
CA HIS A 301 -0.40 -16.21 -14.76
C HIS A 301 -1.14 -14.90 -15.05
N ASP A 302 -0.65 -13.84 -14.48
CA ASP A 302 -1.26 -12.54 -14.64
C ASP A 302 -0.89 -11.89 -15.97
N ILE A 303 -1.89 -11.31 -16.63
CA ILE A 303 -1.78 -10.55 -17.89
C ILE A 303 -2.43 -9.16 -17.80
N PHE A 304 -2.93 -8.76 -16.61
CA PHE A 304 -3.72 -7.56 -16.41
C PHE A 304 -3.17 -6.60 -15.35
N ASP A 305 -1.95 -6.86 -14.83
CA ASP A 305 -1.35 -6.10 -13.72
C ASP A 305 -2.13 -6.28 -12.40
N TRP A 306 -2.51 -7.51 -12.09
CA TRP A 306 -3.32 -7.83 -10.91
C TRP A 306 -2.49 -8.22 -9.69
N ASP A 307 -1.52 -7.35 -9.34
CA ASP A 307 -0.77 -7.52 -8.09
C ASP A 307 -1.62 -8.05 -6.94
N PHE A 308 -1.12 -9.02 -6.19
CA PHE A 308 -1.65 -9.39 -4.89
C PHE A 308 -0.81 -8.73 -3.80
N GLN A 309 -0.78 -7.40 -3.80
CA GLN A 309 0.24 -6.58 -3.12
C GLN A 309 -0.08 -6.20 -1.69
N ASP A 310 -1.34 -6.28 -1.26
CA ASP A 310 -1.72 -5.78 0.05
C ASP A 310 -1.04 -6.55 1.18
N PRO A 311 -0.56 -5.84 2.22
CA PRO A 311 -0.05 -6.53 3.41
C PRO A 311 -1.22 -7.26 4.08
N PRO A 312 -1.09 -8.58 4.32
CA PRO A 312 -2.22 -9.32 4.86
C PRO A 312 -2.56 -8.88 6.28
N ILE A 313 -3.85 -8.76 6.57
CA ILE A 313 -4.33 -8.58 7.95
C ILE A 313 -4.29 -9.93 8.65
N LEU A 314 -3.63 -9.99 9.82
CA LEU A 314 -3.64 -11.16 10.67
C LEU A 314 -4.68 -10.99 11.78
N ILE A 315 -5.68 -11.86 11.81
CA ILE A 315 -6.80 -11.75 12.75
C ILE A 315 -7.26 -13.12 13.25
N ASN A 316 -7.69 -13.19 14.50
CA ASN A 316 -8.40 -14.37 15.00
C ASN A 316 -9.91 -14.16 14.84
N ALA A 317 -10.53 -14.90 13.95
CA ALA A 317 -11.96 -14.83 13.69
C ALA A 317 -12.62 -16.21 13.84
N GLY A 318 -13.57 -16.32 14.75
CA GLY A 318 -14.26 -17.58 15.02
C GLY A 318 -13.37 -18.72 15.53
N GLY A 319 -12.27 -18.40 16.23
CA GLY A 319 -11.31 -19.36 16.76
C GLY A 319 -10.30 -19.87 15.74
N LYS A 320 -10.20 -19.24 14.58
CA LYS A 320 -9.17 -19.50 13.56
C LYS A 320 -8.26 -18.28 13.40
N GLU A 321 -6.97 -18.52 13.32
CA GLU A 321 -6.00 -17.52 12.90
C GLU A 321 -6.06 -17.40 11.36
N LEU A 322 -6.40 -16.23 10.88
CA LEU A 322 -6.53 -15.94 9.45
C LEU A 322 -5.48 -14.95 8.99
N ALA A 323 -4.95 -15.18 7.79
CA ALA A 323 -4.22 -14.19 7.01
C ALA A 323 -5.14 -13.76 5.86
N ILE A 324 -5.58 -12.50 5.88
CA ILE A 324 -6.55 -11.96 4.93
C ILE A 324 -5.81 -10.98 4.02
N GLY A 325 -5.72 -11.30 2.73
CA GLY A 325 -5.06 -10.49 1.72
C GLY A 325 -5.98 -10.16 0.56
N ALA A 326 -5.59 -9.17 -0.22
CA ALA A 326 -6.28 -8.73 -1.42
C ALA A 326 -5.28 -8.13 -2.42
N GLY A 327 -5.78 -7.74 -3.57
CA GLY A 327 -5.01 -7.07 -4.61
C GLY A 327 -5.89 -6.57 -5.75
N LYS A 328 -5.25 -6.11 -6.81
CA LYS A 328 -5.92 -5.49 -7.97
C LYS A 328 -6.91 -6.42 -8.70
N SER A 329 -6.81 -7.74 -8.51
CA SER A 329 -7.84 -8.67 -9.03
C SER A 329 -9.22 -8.49 -8.40
N GLY A 330 -9.38 -7.62 -7.39
CA GLY A 330 -10.65 -7.39 -6.73
C GLY A 330 -11.16 -8.57 -5.90
N VAL A 331 -10.28 -9.50 -5.50
CA VAL A 331 -10.66 -10.68 -4.73
C VAL A 331 -10.00 -10.66 -3.35
N VAL A 332 -10.80 -10.48 -2.31
CA VAL A 332 -10.36 -10.63 -0.92
C VAL A 332 -10.34 -12.12 -0.57
N VAL A 333 -9.23 -12.59 0.00
CA VAL A 333 -9.03 -13.99 0.35
C VAL A 333 -8.64 -14.10 1.82
N ALA A 334 -9.35 -14.93 2.58
CA ALA A 334 -8.90 -15.35 3.90
C ALA A 334 -8.28 -16.74 3.81
N LEU A 335 -7.06 -16.84 4.29
CA LEU A 335 -6.32 -18.08 4.40
C LEU A 335 -6.19 -18.48 5.86
N ASP A 336 -6.23 -19.78 6.12
CA ASP A 336 -5.79 -20.33 7.40
C ASP A 336 -4.30 -19.99 7.58
N ALA A 337 -3.96 -19.19 8.58
CA ALA A 337 -2.61 -18.65 8.75
C ALA A 337 -1.55 -19.74 9.03
N GLN A 338 -1.95 -20.92 9.51
CA GLN A 338 -1.06 -22.04 9.73
C GLN A 338 -0.73 -22.80 8.43
N THR A 339 -1.75 -23.01 7.58
CA THR A 339 -1.65 -23.94 6.45
C THR A 339 -1.63 -23.30 5.08
N GLY A 340 -1.95 -22.00 4.96
CA GLY A 340 -2.11 -21.28 3.69
C GLY A 340 -3.33 -21.70 2.87
N LYS A 341 -4.22 -22.51 3.42
CA LYS A 341 -5.41 -22.98 2.69
C LYS A 341 -6.53 -21.94 2.73
N PRO A 342 -7.21 -21.68 1.60
CA PRO A 342 -8.34 -20.77 1.57
C PRO A 342 -9.46 -21.20 2.50
N VAL A 343 -9.95 -20.27 3.33
CA VAL A 343 -11.14 -20.43 4.18
C VAL A 343 -12.35 -19.84 3.47
N TRP A 344 -12.20 -18.67 2.91
CA TRP A 344 -13.18 -18.03 2.04
C TRP A 344 -12.52 -17.09 1.04
N LYS A 345 -13.24 -16.80 -0.05
CA LYS A 345 -12.90 -15.80 -1.06
C LYS A 345 -14.11 -14.90 -1.29
N ARG A 346 -13.88 -13.61 -1.52
CA ARG A 346 -14.93 -12.64 -1.77
C ARG A 346 -14.51 -11.67 -2.87
N PRO A 347 -15.11 -11.75 -4.08
CA PRO A 347 -15.01 -10.70 -5.07
C PRO A 347 -15.64 -9.40 -4.56
N VAL A 348 -15.03 -8.26 -4.83
CA VAL A 348 -15.48 -6.90 -4.51
C VAL A 348 -15.23 -5.98 -5.69
N GLY A 349 -16.05 -4.93 -5.83
CA GLY A 349 -16.01 -4.02 -6.97
C GLY A 349 -16.59 -4.63 -8.25
N GLN A 350 -16.23 -4.04 -9.38
CA GLN A 350 -16.75 -4.44 -10.69
C GLN A 350 -15.95 -5.60 -11.28
N HIS A 351 -16.64 -6.65 -11.73
CA HIS A 351 -16.10 -7.77 -12.47
C HIS A 351 -16.94 -8.01 -13.72
N ASN A 352 -16.32 -8.21 -14.87
CA ASN A 352 -17.01 -8.37 -16.16
C ASN A 352 -16.71 -9.69 -16.88
N GLY A 353 -16.20 -10.69 -16.14
CA GLY A 353 -16.08 -12.08 -16.62
C GLY A 353 -14.68 -12.49 -17.10
N HIS A 354 -13.68 -11.60 -17.01
CA HIS A 354 -12.29 -11.85 -17.43
C HIS A 354 -11.38 -12.42 -16.33
N ASP A 355 -11.93 -12.75 -15.15
CA ASP A 355 -11.18 -13.20 -13.96
C ASP A 355 -10.28 -14.42 -14.18
N ASN A 356 -10.51 -15.18 -15.23
CA ASN A 356 -9.81 -16.43 -15.53
C ASN A 356 -9.02 -16.41 -16.85
N ASP A 357 -8.91 -15.27 -17.51
CA ASP A 357 -8.28 -15.18 -18.83
C ASP A 357 -6.78 -15.49 -18.80
N GLY A 358 -6.08 -15.13 -17.73
CA GLY A 358 -4.72 -15.56 -17.50
C GLY A 358 -4.50 -17.07 -17.53
N LEU A 359 -5.54 -17.88 -17.21
CA LEU A 359 -5.46 -19.34 -17.30
C LEU A 359 -5.42 -19.86 -18.75
N TYR A 360 -5.94 -19.13 -19.73
CA TYR A 360 -5.73 -19.43 -21.15
C TYR A 360 -4.28 -19.16 -21.55
N ALA A 361 -3.77 -18.00 -21.21
CA ALA A 361 -2.38 -17.62 -21.47
C ALA A 361 -1.40 -18.60 -20.81
N MET A 362 -1.64 -18.99 -19.55
CA MET A 362 -0.84 -19.98 -18.81
C MET A 362 -0.70 -21.32 -19.54
N ARG A 363 -1.73 -21.76 -20.24
CA ARG A 363 -1.74 -23.00 -21.02
C ARG A 363 -1.23 -22.86 -22.46
N GLY A 364 -0.74 -21.67 -22.84
CA GLY A 364 -0.36 -21.37 -24.21
C GLY A 364 -1.55 -21.19 -25.17
N GLU A 365 -2.73 -20.93 -24.63
CA GLU A 365 -3.98 -20.76 -25.36
C GLU A 365 -4.38 -19.27 -25.50
N GLY A 366 -3.43 -18.34 -25.40
CA GLY A 366 -3.69 -16.90 -25.52
C GLY A 366 -4.41 -16.47 -26.81
N SER A 367 -4.26 -17.25 -27.88
CA SER A 367 -5.00 -17.03 -29.14
C SER A 367 -6.52 -17.25 -29.02
N LYS A 368 -7.03 -17.78 -27.89
CA LYS A 368 -8.46 -17.87 -27.58
C LYS A 368 -9.02 -16.59 -26.96
N LEU A 369 -8.15 -15.69 -26.50
CA LEU A 369 -8.54 -14.40 -25.96
C LEU A 369 -8.93 -13.46 -27.12
N GLU A 370 -9.81 -12.53 -26.85
CA GLU A 370 -10.18 -11.51 -27.81
C GLU A 370 -8.97 -10.60 -28.08
N ALA A 371 -8.83 -10.13 -29.32
CA ALA A 371 -7.73 -9.25 -29.69
C ALA A 371 -7.77 -7.89 -28.96
N LYS A 372 -8.94 -7.50 -28.47
CA LYS A 372 -9.18 -6.31 -27.66
C LYS A 372 -10.37 -6.54 -26.75
N MET A 373 -10.22 -6.33 -25.43
CA MET A 373 -11.26 -6.56 -24.44
C MET A 373 -11.24 -5.49 -23.34
N GLU A 374 -12.39 -5.07 -22.90
CA GLU A 374 -12.52 -4.26 -21.67
C GLU A 374 -12.55 -5.20 -20.47
N VAL A 375 -11.65 -4.99 -19.53
CA VAL A 375 -11.49 -5.82 -18.33
C VAL A 375 -11.78 -4.99 -17.08
N ALA A 376 -12.61 -5.50 -16.21
CA ALA A 376 -12.85 -4.99 -14.87
C ALA A 376 -12.67 -6.12 -13.84
N PRO A 377 -11.86 -5.86 -12.79
CA PRO A 377 -11.04 -4.66 -12.57
C PRO A 377 -9.92 -4.53 -13.61
N GLY A 378 -9.58 -3.29 -13.97
CA GLY A 378 -8.40 -3.00 -14.81
C GLY A 378 -7.14 -2.76 -13.98
N THR A 379 -6.07 -2.24 -14.61
CA THR A 379 -4.74 -2.01 -14.02
C THR A 379 -4.77 -1.17 -12.73
N LEU A 380 -5.68 -0.19 -12.63
CA LEU A 380 -5.91 0.63 -11.44
C LEU A 380 -7.19 0.24 -10.68
N GLY A 381 -7.75 -0.93 -10.97
CA GLY A 381 -8.97 -1.43 -10.36
C GLY A 381 -8.72 -2.40 -9.19
N GLY A 382 -9.81 -2.84 -8.57
CA GLY A 382 -9.78 -3.80 -7.48
C GLY A 382 -9.37 -3.21 -6.13
N VAL A 383 -8.63 -3.98 -5.32
CA VAL A 383 -8.12 -3.55 -4.01
C VAL A 383 -6.66 -3.15 -4.18
N ILE A 384 -6.43 -1.86 -4.26
CA ILE A 384 -5.09 -1.29 -4.54
C ILE A 384 -4.41 -0.84 -3.24
N ALA A 385 -5.21 -0.33 -2.31
CA ALA A 385 -4.75 0.19 -1.05
C ALA A 385 -4.99 -0.81 0.08
N PRO A 386 -4.08 -0.92 1.06
CA PRO A 386 -4.24 -1.80 2.21
C PRO A 386 -5.58 -1.64 2.91
N MET A 387 -6.14 -2.75 3.31
CA MET A 387 -7.39 -2.84 4.08
C MET A 387 -7.19 -2.44 5.55
N ALA A 388 -8.29 -2.18 6.27
CA ALA A 388 -8.30 -2.09 7.73
C ALA A 388 -9.23 -3.15 8.32
N ALA A 389 -9.07 -3.44 9.62
CA ALA A 389 -9.97 -4.35 10.34
C ALA A 389 -10.20 -3.88 11.77
N ASN A 390 -11.40 -4.08 12.25
CA ASN A 390 -11.64 -4.18 13.68
C ASN A 390 -11.65 -5.67 14.10
N LYS A 391 -12.21 -6.00 15.26
CA LYS A 391 -12.22 -7.38 15.78
C LYS A 391 -13.02 -8.38 14.92
N THR A 392 -13.94 -7.92 14.09
CA THR A 392 -14.91 -8.76 13.38
C THR A 392 -15.06 -8.43 11.90
N THR A 393 -14.77 -7.21 11.51
CA THR A 393 -15.06 -6.67 10.18
C THR A 393 -13.78 -6.20 9.50
N ILE A 394 -13.62 -6.53 8.23
CA ILE A 394 -12.59 -6.02 7.33
C ILE A 394 -13.19 -4.91 6.50
N PHE A 395 -12.52 -3.75 6.44
CA PHE A 395 -12.90 -2.59 5.62
C PHE A 395 -11.98 -2.55 4.40
N VAL A 396 -12.58 -2.71 3.23
CA VAL A 396 -11.89 -2.91 1.95
C VAL A 396 -12.12 -1.67 1.07
N PRO A 397 -11.08 -0.87 0.81
CA PRO A 397 -11.17 0.20 -0.17
C PRO A 397 -11.09 -0.40 -1.57
N VAL A 398 -12.07 -0.11 -2.41
CA VAL A 398 -12.17 -0.65 -3.77
C VAL A 398 -12.13 0.48 -4.78
N VAL A 399 -11.38 0.27 -5.85
CA VAL A 399 -11.36 1.14 -7.01
C VAL A 399 -12.04 0.43 -8.18
N ASN A 400 -13.04 1.08 -8.76
CA ASN A 400 -13.70 0.63 -9.96
C ASN A 400 -13.13 1.38 -11.16
N HIS A 401 -12.30 0.69 -11.94
CA HIS A 401 -11.58 1.23 -13.10
C HIS A 401 -11.44 0.16 -14.18
N PRO A 402 -12.39 0.04 -15.13
CA PRO A 402 -12.23 -0.84 -16.27
C PRO A 402 -11.15 -0.31 -17.23
N VAL A 403 -10.39 -1.21 -17.85
CA VAL A 403 -9.32 -0.87 -18.81
C VAL A 403 -9.45 -1.75 -20.04
N VAL A 404 -9.18 -1.19 -21.22
CA VAL A 404 -9.18 -1.95 -22.46
C VAL A 404 -7.79 -2.50 -22.75
N PHE A 405 -7.66 -3.81 -22.73
CA PHE A 405 -6.43 -4.54 -23.04
C PHE A 405 -6.43 -5.05 -24.47
N SER A 406 -5.23 -5.14 -25.03
CA SER A 406 -4.90 -5.87 -26.26
C SER A 406 -3.76 -6.86 -25.94
N GLU A 407 -3.38 -7.69 -26.89
CA GLU A 407 -2.36 -8.74 -26.69
C GLU A 407 -0.98 -8.24 -26.20
N ASN A 408 -0.69 -6.96 -26.37
CA ASN A 408 0.60 -6.34 -26.05
C ASN A 408 0.50 -4.88 -25.55
N GLY A 409 -0.67 -4.45 -25.11
CA GLY A 409 -0.86 -3.08 -24.63
C GLY A 409 -2.21 -2.85 -23.99
N GLN A 410 -2.38 -1.67 -23.41
CA GLN A 410 -3.62 -1.22 -22.76
C GLN A 410 -3.96 0.22 -23.11
N THR A 411 -5.22 0.61 -22.93
CA THR A 411 -5.69 1.99 -23.05
C THR A 411 -6.73 2.29 -21.96
N GLU A 412 -6.58 3.43 -21.31
CA GLU A 412 -7.43 3.90 -20.21
C GLU A 412 -8.33 5.07 -20.64
N GLU A 413 -8.41 5.35 -21.95
CA GLU A 413 -9.18 6.47 -22.48
C GLU A 413 -10.67 6.35 -22.10
N ASN A 414 -11.18 7.40 -21.41
CA ASN A 414 -12.57 7.52 -20.96
C ASN A 414 -13.04 6.47 -19.94
N SER A 415 -12.13 5.74 -19.31
CA SER A 415 -12.50 4.80 -18.24
C SER A 415 -12.99 5.55 -16.99
N PRO A 416 -14.12 5.18 -16.41
CA PRO A 416 -14.55 5.73 -15.12
C PRO A 416 -13.55 5.36 -14.03
N LEU A 417 -13.40 6.23 -13.04
CA LEU A 417 -12.52 6.03 -11.89
C LEU A 417 -13.31 6.36 -10.62
N THR A 418 -14.05 5.38 -10.11
CA THR A 418 -14.92 5.54 -8.93
C THR A 418 -14.44 4.69 -7.77
N GLY A 419 -14.96 4.94 -6.57
CA GLY A 419 -14.60 4.24 -5.35
C GLY A 419 -15.74 3.48 -4.71
N GLU A 420 -15.39 2.51 -3.87
CA GLU A 420 -16.32 1.80 -3.01
C GLU A 420 -15.62 1.47 -1.69
N MET A 421 -16.34 1.52 -0.57
CA MET A 421 -15.91 0.95 0.70
C MET A 421 -16.77 -0.24 1.04
N VAL A 422 -16.17 -1.41 1.17
CA VAL A 422 -16.87 -2.67 1.45
C VAL A 422 -16.51 -3.17 2.84
N ALA A 423 -17.51 -3.45 3.68
CA ALA A 423 -17.31 -4.13 4.96
C ALA A 423 -17.61 -5.62 4.84
N ILE A 424 -16.67 -6.43 5.28
CA ILE A 424 -16.76 -7.90 5.18
C ILE A 424 -16.60 -8.51 6.57
N ASP A 425 -17.51 -9.39 6.97
CA ASP A 425 -17.37 -10.23 8.17
C ASP A 425 -16.13 -11.12 8.05
N ALA A 426 -15.15 -10.90 8.91
CA ALA A 426 -13.83 -11.55 8.84
C ALA A 426 -13.90 -13.08 8.95
N LYS A 427 -14.89 -13.62 9.66
CA LYS A 427 -15.06 -15.06 9.86
C LYS A 427 -15.64 -15.77 8.64
N THR A 428 -16.59 -15.13 7.95
CA THR A 428 -17.41 -15.79 6.92
C THR A 428 -17.17 -15.28 5.50
N GLY A 429 -16.53 -14.12 5.35
CA GLY A 429 -16.38 -13.43 4.08
C GLY A 429 -17.69 -12.84 3.54
N LYS A 430 -18.74 -12.73 4.37
CA LYS A 430 -20.01 -12.11 3.96
C LYS A 430 -19.86 -10.60 3.94
N ILE A 431 -20.30 -9.95 2.87
CA ILE A 431 -20.44 -8.49 2.82
C ILE A 431 -21.54 -8.08 3.79
N GLU A 432 -21.20 -7.20 4.73
CA GLU A 432 -22.12 -6.62 5.71
C GLU A 432 -22.78 -5.36 5.16
N TRP A 433 -21.99 -4.50 4.52
CA TRP A 433 -22.45 -3.33 3.79
C TRP A 433 -21.43 -2.92 2.72
N SER A 434 -21.87 -2.12 1.77
CA SER A 434 -21.07 -1.47 0.76
C SER A 434 -21.58 -0.05 0.53
N GLN A 435 -20.66 0.90 0.32
CA GLN A 435 -20.93 2.30 0.03
C GLN A 435 -20.10 2.74 -1.17
N GLU A 436 -20.76 3.26 -2.21
CA GLU A 436 -20.14 3.81 -3.42
C GLU A 436 -19.77 5.30 -3.25
N PHE A 437 -18.70 5.74 -3.95
CA PHE A 437 -18.18 7.10 -3.98
C PHE A 437 -17.85 7.52 -5.42
N GLU A 438 -18.05 8.79 -5.73
CA GLU A 438 -17.67 9.34 -7.04
C GLU A 438 -16.14 9.36 -7.24
N GLY A 439 -15.38 9.65 -6.18
CA GLY A 439 -13.92 9.59 -6.18
C GLY A 439 -13.39 8.20 -5.86
N ALA A 440 -12.35 7.76 -6.55
CA ALA A 440 -11.69 6.48 -6.29
C ALA A 440 -11.12 6.38 -4.88
N ALA A 441 -11.32 5.25 -4.20
CA ALA A 441 -10.87 5.00 -2.83
C ALA A 441 -9.40 4.51 -2.83
N PHE A 442 -8.47 5.39 -3.18
CA PHE A 442 -7.03 5.07 -3.18
C PHE A 442 -6.36 5.20 -1.79
N GLY A 443 -6.99 5.85 -0.84
CA GLY A 443 -6.43 6.01 0.50
C GLY A 443 -6.68 4.79 1.38
N PRO A 444 -5.62 4.16 1.93
CA PRO A 444 -5.79 3.10 2.91
C PRO A 444 -6.67 3.54 4.08
N PRO A 445 -7.74 2.80 4.44
CA PRO A 445 -8.58 3.12 5.58
C PRO A 445 -7.87 2.92 6.92
N THR A 446 -8.36 3.61 7.94
CA THR A 446 -8.03 3.37 9.34
C THR A 446 -9.30 3.24 10.15
N ALA A 447 -9.46 2.11 10.82
CA ALA A 447 -10.59 1.87 11.71
C ALA A 447 -10.30 2.49 13.09
N VAL A 448 -11.26 3.24 13.63
CA VAL A 448 -11.13 3.94 14.92
C VAL A 448 -12.39 3.73 15.73
N ASN A 449 -12.31 2.89 16.76
CA ASN A 449 -13.48 2.51 17.57
C ASN A 449 -14.66 1.98 16.70
N ASP A 450 -15.72 2.78 16.56
CA ASP A 450 -16.93 2.52 15.76
C ASP A 450 -16.96 3.26 14.43
N MET A 451 -15.82 3.79 13.98
CA MET A 451 -15.65 4.55 12.73
C MET A 451 -14.61 3.91 11.80
N VAL A 452 -14.70 4.22 10.52
CA VAL A 452 -13.64 4.01 9.54
C VAL A 452 -13.39 5.28 8.75
N PHE A 453 -12.12 5.70 8.67
CA PHE A 453 -11.69 6.89 7.93
C PHE A 453 -10.83 6.50 6.73
N PHE A 454 -11.02 7.16 5.59
CA PHE A 454 -10.23 6.97 4.37
C PHE A 454 -10.34 8.19 3.46
N THR A 455 -9.50 8.25 2.43
CA THR A 455 -9.51 9.34 1.44
C THR A 455 -9.97 8.85 0.08
N THR A 456 -10.59 9.75 -0.68
CA THR A 456 -10.93 9.56 -2.08
C THR A 456 -10.19 10.56 -2.97
N PHE A 457 -10.09 10.21 -4.25
CA PHE A 457 -9.25 10.91 -5.21
C PHE A 457 -9.80 12.28 -5.65
N ASP A 458 -11.05 12.56 -5.31
CA ASP A 458 -11.71 13.86 -5.50
C ASP A 458 -11.34 14.92 -4.45
N GLY A 459 -10.43 14.58 -3.53
CA GLY A 459 -9.95 15.48 -2.49
C GLY A 459 -10.83 15.53 -1.25
N LEU A 460 -11.43 14.42 -0.90
CA LEU A 460 -12.22 14.26 0.32
C LEU A 460 -11.58 13.26 1.29
N VAL A 461 -11.83 13.46 2.56
CA VAL A 461 -11.62 12.46 3.62
C VAL A 461 -12.98 12.14 4.24
N HIS A 462 -13.31 10.87 4.30
CA HIS A 462 -14.59 10.36 4.79
C HIS A 462 -14.43 9.71 6.15
N GLY A 463 -15.43 9.86 7.01
CA GLY A 463 -15.58 9.13 8.27
C GLY A 463 -16.93 8.43 8.31
N LEU A 464 -16.92 7.11 8.17
CA LEU A 464 -18.13 6.28 8.13
C LEU A 464 -18.38 5.58 9.47
N ASP A 465 -19.63 5.33 9.79
CA ASP A 465 -20.03 4.39 10.83
C ASP A 465 -19.59 2.98 10.43
N ALA A 466 -18.73 2.36 11.22
CA ALA A 466 -18.14 1.05 10.90
C ALA A 466 -19.18 -0.08 10.81
N SER A 467 -20.36 0.09 11.41
CA SER A 467 -21.41 -0.95 11.43
C SER A 467 -22.42 -0.83 10.29
N THR A 468 -22.57 0.34 9.69
CA THR A 468 -23.61 0.61 8.69
C THR A 468 -23.10 1.15 7.37
N GLY A 469 -21.85 1.68 7.32
CA GLY A 469 -21.31 2.41 6.18
C GLY A 469 -21.85 3.82 6.01
N GLY A 470 -22.76 4.27 6.90
CA GLY A 470 -23.33 5.62 6.84
C GLY A 470 -22.29 6.69 7.13
N GLU A 471 -22.22 7.75 6.32
CA GLU A 471 -21.30 8.85 6.53
C GLU A 471 -21.67 9.67 7.76
N VAL A 472 -20.71 9.85 8.66
CA VAL A 472 -20.84 10.58 9.93
C VAL A 472 -20.12 11.92 9.85
N TRP A 473 -19.00 11.94 9.13
CA TRP A 473 -18.15 13.13 8.99
C TRP A 473 -17.42 13.11 7.65
N GLN A 474 -17.19 14.29 7.10
CA GLN A 474 -16.41 14.48 5.89
C GLN A 474 -15.54 15.73 6.01
N GLY A 475 -14.33 15.70 5.48
CA GLY A 475 -13.41 16.83 5.41
C GLY A 475 -12.92 17.08 3.99
N ALA A 476 -12.86 18.37 3.59
CA ALA A 476 -12.29 18.76 2.30
C ALA A 476 -10.76 18.88 2.41
N LEU A 477 -10.04 18.34 1.43
CA LEU A 477 -8.59 18.38 1.33
C LEU A 477 -8.14 19.41 0.28
N PRO A 478 -6.93 20.00 0.44
CA PRO A 478 -6.41 21.01 -0.48
C PRO A 478 -5.93 20.43 -1.83
N ALA A 479 -5.80 19.13 -1.94
CA ALA A 479 -5.47 18.37 -3.14
C ALA A 479 -6.01 16.94 -3.02
N SER A 480 -5.96 16.18 -4.10
CA SER A 480 -6.27 14.74 -4.07
C SER A 480 -5.30 14.01 -3.13
N SER A 481 -5.79 12.93 -2.55
CA SER A 481 -5.02 12.09 -1.64
C SER A 481 -5.13 10.63 -2.05
N ASN A 482 -3.98 10.01 -2.04
CA ASN A 482 -3.76 8.61 -2.25
C ASN A 482 -3.05 8.01 -1.01
N THR A 483 -3.05 8.72 0.11
CA THR A 483 -2.35 8.36 1.35
C THR A 483 -3.29 7.78 2.39
N GLY A 484 -2.74 6.96 3.28
CA GLY A 484 -3.49 6.49 4.44
C GLY A 484 -3.74 7.60 5.47
N VAL A 485 -4.91 7.53 6.05
CA VAL A 485 -5.27 8.36 7.20
C VAL A 485 -4.56 7.83 8.44
N MET A 486 -3.93 8.71 9.24
CA MET A 486 -3.34 8.39 10.53
C MET A 486 -4.17 9.00 11.65
N VAL A 487 -4.42 8.22 12.69
CA VAL A 487 -5.08 8.72 13.92
C VAL A 487 -4.17 8.53 15.12
N SER A 488 -4.01 9.58 15.90
CA SER A 488 -3.26 9.55 17.15
C SER A 488 -3.95 10.43 18.21
N GLY A 489 -4.46 9.81 19.26
CA GLY A 489 -5.27 10.49 20.26
C GLY A 489 -6.51 11.13 19.64
N ASP A 490 -6.67 12.43 19.82
CA ASP A 490 -7.76 13.26 19.30
C ASP A 490 -7.53 13.82 17.90
N THR A 491 -6.42 13.46 17.27
CA THR A 491 -5.95 14.06 16.01
C THR A 491 -6.00 13.05 14.85
N LEU A 492 -6.58 13.49 13.73
CA LEU A 492 -6.64 12.82 12.44
C LEU A 492 -5.68 13.53 11.49
N LEU A 493 -4.66 12.83 10.97
CA LEU A 493 -3.69 13.34 10.00
C LEU A 493 -4.00 12.82 8.61
N VAL A 494 -4.06 13.72 7.65
CA VAL A 494 -4.35 13.39 6.24
C VAL A 494 -3.39 14.14 5.33
N PRO A 495 -2.37 13.48 4.77
CA PRO A 495 -1.58 14.08 3.71
C PRO A 495 -2.40 14.12 2.40
N ALA A 496 -2.53 15.29 1.80
CA ALA A 496 -3.10 15.53 0.48
C ALA A 496 -1.94 15.87 -0.48
N GLY A 497 -1.25 14.83 -0.94
CA GLY A 497 0.05 14.96 -1.63
C GLY A 497 -0.03 15.05 -3.14
N LEU A 498 -1.22 14.92 -3.75
CA LEU A 498 -1.36 14.76 -5.20
C LEU A 498 -2.26 15.83 -5.82
N PRO A 499 -1.72 17.00 -6.19
CA PRO A 499 -2.45 17.98 -6.97
C PRO A 499 -2.78 17.41 -8.37
N THR A 500 -4.07 17.28 -8.69
CA THR A 500 -4.58 16.75 -9.97
C THR A 500 -5.18 17.85 -10.86
N VAL A 501 -5.50 19.01 -10.28
CA VAL A 501 -6.03 20.17 -10.98
C VAL A 501 -5.25 21.44 -10.64
N GLU A 502 -5.22 22.38 -11.58
CA GLU A 502 -4.54 23.67 -11.40
C GLU A 502 -5.08 24.43 -10.17
N GLY A 503 -4.18 24.96 -9.37
CA GLY A 503 -4.48 25.70 -8.15
C GLY A 503 -4.50 24.87 -6.86
N GLN A 504 -4.57 23.55 -6.94
CA GLN A 504 -4.40 22.70 -5.77
C GLN A 504 -2.97 22.80 -5.21
N LYS A 505 -2.82 22.63 -3.89
CA LYS A 505 -1.53 22.66 -3.21
C LYS A 505 -1.41 21.44 -2.30
N ALA A 506 -0.33 20.68 -2.48
CA ALA A 506 -0.04 19.55 -1.61
C ALA A 506 0.20 20.03 -0.17
N GLN A 507 -0.54 19.48 0.79
CA GLN A 507 -0.43 19.78 2.22
C GLN A 507 -0.75 18.55 3.06
N MET A 508 -0.10 18.42 4.21
CA MET A 508 -0.56 17.57 5.29
C MET A 508 -1.56 18.36 6.14
N VAL A 509 -2.73 17.81 6.38
CA VAL A 509 -3.80 18.42 7.17
C VAL A 509 -3.99 17.65 8.46
N ALA A 510 -3.97 18.32 9.60
CA ALA A 510 -4.38 17.78 10.88
C ALA A 510 -5.78 18.27 11.23
N TYR A 511 -6.70 17.34 11.46
CA TYR A 511 -7.99 17.61 12.08
C TYR A 511 -7.94 17.17 13.54
N ARG A 512 -8.51 17.96 14.46
CA ARG A 512 -8.51 17.67 15.90
C ARG A 512 -9.90 17.88 16.50
N LEU A 513 -10.24 17.09 17.53
CA LEU A 513 -11.48 17.30 18.27
C LEU A 513 -11.46 18.63 19.00
N GLY A 514 -12.40 19.55 18.65
CA GLY A 514 -12.46 20.89 19.22
C GLY A 514 -11.27 21.78 18.84
N GLY A 515 -10.62 21.51 17.73
CA GLY A 515 -9.37 22.15 17.29
C GLY A 515 -9.50 23.53 16.65
N GLY A 516 -10.63 24.18 16.75
CA GLY A 516 -10.80 25.60 16.36
C GLY A 516 -10.00 26.53 17.29
N GLY A 517 -8.66 26.49 17.20
CA GLY A 517 -7.79 27.51 17.76
C GLY A 517 -7.68 28.68 16.78
N GLU A 518 -7.78 29.91 17.29
CA GLU A 518 -7.73 31.20 16.59
C GLU A 518 -6.57 31.36 15.60
#